data_7658a822e1ab797584ead5cee6b7133b
#
_entry.id   7658a822e1ab797584ead5cee6b7133b
#
_cell.length_a   1.000
_cell.length_b   1.000
_cell.length_c   1.000
_cell.angle_alpha   90.00
_cell.angle_beta   90.00
_cell.angle_gamma   90.00
#
_symmetry.space_group_name_H-M   'P 1'
#
loop_
_entity.id
_entity.type
_entity.pdbx_description
1 polymer ?
#
loop_
_entity_poly.entity_id
_entity_poly.type
_entity_poly.pdbx_seq_one_letter_code
_entity_poly.pdbx_strand_id
1 'polypeptide(L)'
;MEIRFTDVDSQNHVNHIAIIEWIAHARVKLIDDKLNQYEHFLWKDKSIDNKLEFDYVLVNLDISFIKEVFYPGTIEVKAGVLSVGDTSVTTEFFVYSGNEMVAEAQCINVFFRTTTKKSVDITDKLKDILMKKNNCNIVTKKNGN
;
A
#
# COMPACT_ATOMS: atom_id res chain seq x y z
N MET A 1 -8.10 -1.70 10.49
CA MET A 1 -7.06 -1.64 11.57
C MET A 1 -7.64 -1.04 12.81
N GLU A 2 -7.47 -1.71 13.92
CA GLU A 2 -7.90 -1.15 15.18
C GLU A 2 -6.99 0.00 15.58
N ILE A 3 -7.58 1.08 16.05
CA ILE A 3 -6.83 2.19 16.62
C ILE A 3 -6.29 1.73 17.98
N ARG A 4 -4.99 1.76 18.14
CA ARG A 4 -4.32 1.37 19.39
C ARG A 4 -4.24 2.56 20.33
N PHE A 5 -4.20 2.27 21.61
CA PHE A 5 -3.99 3.32 22.61
C PHE A 5 -2.70 4.12 22.33
N THR A 6 -1.67 3.46 21.83
CA THR A 6 -0.39 4.10 21.47
C THR A 6 -0.48 4.99 20.23
N ASP A 7 -1.57 4.90 19.45
CA ASP A 7 -1.77 5.73 18.26
C ASP A 7 -2.33 7.11 18.61
N VAL A 8 -2.71 7.34 19.84
CA VAL A 8 -3.38 8.57 20.26
C VAL A 8 -2.48 9.48 21.07
N ASP A 9 -2.78 10.76 21.03
CA ASP A 9 -2.13 11.78 21.87
C ASP A 9 -2.92 12.02 23.17
N SER A 10 -2.47 13.02 23.94
CA SER A 10 -3.10 13.38 25.22
C SER A 10 -4.54 13.88 25.09
N GLN A 11 -4.97 14.24 23.89
CA GLN A 11 -6.34 14.71 23.59
C GLN A 11 -7.22 13.64 22.99
N ASN A 12 -6.79 12.38 23.02
CA ASN A 12 -7.49 11.23 22.45
C ASN A 12 -7.61 11.27 20.92
N HIS A 13 -6.84 12.12 20.24
CA HIS A 13 -6.75 12.15 18.79
C HIS A 13 -5.69 11.16 18.33
N VAL A 14 -5.97 10.47 17.25
CA VAL A 14 -4.96 9.64 16.58
C VAL A 14 -3.90 10.56 15.98
N ASN A 15 -2.63 10.27 16.25
CA ASN A 15 -1.55 11.07 15.72
C ASN A 15 -1.30 10.78 14.23
N HIS A 16 -0.68 11.74 13.53
CA HIS A 16 -0.41 11.61 12.10
C HIS A 16 0.53 10.47 11.77
N ILE A 17 1.44 10.13 12.68
CA ILE A 17 2.39 9.01 12.49
C ILE A 17 1.63 7.69 12.35
N ALA A 18 0.60 7.48 13.16
CA ALA A 18 -0.22 6.28 13.06
C ALA A 18 -0.90 6.18 11.70
N ILE A 19 -1.42 7.29 11.17
CA ILE A 19 -2.05 7.32 9.85
C ILE A 19 -1.03 6.98 8.77
N ILE A 20 0.18 7.51 8.86
CA ILE A 20 1.27 7.20 7.93
C ILE A 20 1.63 5.72 7.98
N GLU A 21 1.69 5.13 9.18
CA GLU A 21 1.94 3.70 9.35
C GLU A 21 0.85 2.84 8.70
N TRP A 22 -0.41 3.21 8.85
CA TRP A 22 -1.52 2.48 8.23
C TRP A 22 -1.43 2.51 6.70
N ILE A 23 -1.09 3.67 6.14
CA ILE A 23 -0.89 3.82 4.70
C ILE A 23 0.30 3.00 4.24
N ALA A 24 1.42 3.03 4.97
CA ALA A 24 2.60 2.25 4.65
C ALA A 24 2.31 0.75 4.66
N HIS A 25 1.56 0.28 5.65
CA HIS A 25 1.15 -1.11 5.75
C HIS A 25 0.26 -1.52 4.56
N ALA A 26 -0.70 -0.68 4.23
CA ALA A 26 -1.60 -0.91 3.10
C ALA A 26 -0.84 -0.95 1.77
N ARG A 27 0.16 -0.09 1.61
CA ARG A 27 1.01 -0.04 0.42
C ARG A 27 1.77 -1.35 0.23
N VAL A 28 2.43 -1.82 1.27
CA VAL A 28 3.19 -3.06 1.22
C VAL A 28 2.26 -4.22 0.88
N LYS A 29 1.12 -4.31 1.54
CA LYS A 29 0.15 -5.38 1.28
C LYS A 29 -0.35 -5.35 -0.16
N LEU A 30 -0.69 -4.17 -0.68
CA LEU A 30 -1.18 -4.02 -2.05
C LEU A 30 -0.14 -4.49 -3.07
N ILE A 31 1.10 -4.01 -2.94
CA ILE A 31 2.16 -4.34 -3.90
C ILE A 31 2.58 -5.79 -3.76
N ASP A 32 2.74 -6.29 -2.54
CA ASP A 32 3.14 -7.68 -2.32
C ASP A 32 2.10 -8.66 -2.85
N ASP A 33 0.81 -8.39 -2.68
CA ASP A 33 -0.24 -9.23 -3.26
C ASP A 33 -0.15 -9.27 -4.80
N LYS A 34 0.16 -8.15 -5.42
CA LYS A 34 0.37 -8.06 -6.86
C LYS A 34 1.62 -8.82 -7.30
N LEU A 35 2.72 -8.64 -6.59
CA LEU A 35 3.98 -9.33 -6.87
C LEU A 35 3.84 -10.84 -6.68
N ASN A 36 3.09 -11.29 -5.70
CA ASN A 36 2.82 -12.71 -5.50
C ASN A 36 2.09 -13.32 -6.70
N GLN A 37 1.17 -12.60 -7.31
CA GLN A 37 0.52 -13.04 -8.55
C GLN A 37 1.54 -13.15 -9.69
N TYR A 38 2.47 -12.20 -9.79
CA TYR A 38 3.51 -12.19 -10.80
C TYR A 38 4.49 -13.35 -10.59
N GLU A 39 4.94 -13.59 -9.37
CA GLU A 39 5.78 -14.72 -8.99
C GLU A 39 5.12 -16.05 -9.33
N HIS A 40 3.86 -16.20 -8.95
CA HIS A 40 3.11 -17.43 -9.27
C HIS A 40 3.04 -17.68 -10.77
N PHE A 41 2.91 -16.62 -11.55
CA PHE A 41 2.93 -16.70 -13.00
C PHE A 41 4.29 -17.16 -13.53
N LEU A 42 5.38 -16.62 -12.99
CA LEU A 42 6.75 -16.95 -13.38
C LEU A 42 7.11 -18.39 -12.99
N TRP A 43 6.64 -18.85 -11.85
CA TRP A 43 6.95 -20.20 -11.35
C TRP A 43 6.27 -21.32 -12.14
N LYS A 44 5.27 -21.01 -12.90
CA LYS A 44 4.72 -21.95 -13.87
C LYS A 44 5.72 -22.28 -14.99
N ASP A 45 6.64 -21.39 -15.23
CA ASP A 45 7.76 -21.62 -16.11
C ASP A 45 8.94 -22.13 -15.27
N LYS A 46 9.14 -23.44 -15.27
CA LYS A 46 10.12 -24.13 -14.43
C LYS A 46 11.57 -23.73 -14.68
N SER A 47 11.84 -22.88 -15.65
CA SER A 47 13.19 -22.40 -15.95
C SER A 47 13.62 -21.21 -15.10
N ILE A 48 12.73 -20.66 -14.30
CA ILE A 48 12.99 -19.46 -13.51
C ILE A 48 13.17 -19.83 -12.04
N ASP A 49 14.25 -19.33 -11.45
CA ASP A 49 14.54 -19.48 -10.05
C ASP A 49 13.45 -18.78 -9.20
N ASN A 50 13.14 -19.36 -8.04
CA ASN A 50 12.04 -18.93 -7.16
C ASN A 50 12.27 -17.57 -6.48
N LYS A 51 13.13 -16.72 -7.03
CA LYS A 51 13.40 -15.41 -6.46
C LYS A 51 13.21 -14.32 -7.48
N LEU A 52 12.42 -13.34 -7.12
CA LEU A 52 12.42 -12.10 -7.86
C LEU A 52 13.78 -11.42 -7.69
N GLU A 53 14.41 -11.07 -8.80
CA GLU A 53 15.68 -10.34 -8.80
C GLU A 53 15.50 -8.84 -8.59
N PHE A 54 14.29 -8.41 -8.28
CA PHE A 54 13.98 -7.00 -8.07
C PHE A 54 13.14 -6.79 -6.83
N ASP A 55 13.16 -5.58 -6.34
CA ASP A 55 12.37 -5.12 -5.21
C ASP A 55 11.86 -3.71 -5.53
N TYR A 56 11.11 -3.12 -4.62
CA TYR A 56 10.58 -1.78 -4.81
C TYR A 56 10.87 -0.92 -3.59
N VAL A 57 10.95 0.39 -3.81
CA VAL A 57 11.21 1.35 -2.76
C VAL A 57 10.27 2.55 -2.91
N LEU A 58 9.82 3.07 -1.78
CA LEU A 58 9.05 4.31 -1.74
C LEU A 58 9.97 5.49 -1.98
N VAL A 59 9.68 6.30 -3.00
CA VAL A 59 10.45 7.50 -3.32
C VAL A 59 9.69 8.80 -3.06
N ASN A 60 8.36 8.74 -3.00
CA ASN A 60 7.55 9.90 -2.71
C ASN A 60 6.27 9.48 -1.97
N LEU A 61 5.91 10.26 -0.97
CA LEU A 61 4.67 10.09 -0.22
C LEU A 61 4.04 11.46 -0.05
N ASP A 62 2.82 11.60 -0.56
CA ASP A 62 2.02 12.79 -0.42
C ASP A 62 0.74 12.44 0.33
N ILE A 63 0.53 13.06 1.49
CA ILE A 63 -0.63 12.80 2.36
C ILE A 63 -1.35 14.10 2.66
N SER A 64 -2.66 14.06 2.54
CA SER A 64 -3.55 15.11 3.03
C SER A 64 -4.36 14.60 4.21
N PHE A 65 -4.25 15.27 5.34
CA PHE A 65 -5.03 14.97 6.54
C PHE A 65 -6.29 15.84 6.51
N ILE A 66 -7.44 15.20 6.42
CA ILE A 66 -8.70 15.90 6.15
C ILE A 66 -9.48 16.14 7.44
N LYS A 67 -9.56 15.12 8.30
CA LYS A 67 -10.29 15.19 9.56
C LYS A 67 -9.54 14.47 10.67
N GLU A 68 -9.81 14.88 11.90
CA GLU A 68 -9.29 14.22 13.07
C GLU A 68 -9.92 12.83 13.24
N VAL A 69 -9.14 11.90 13.76
CA VAL A 69 -9.58 10.55 14.11
C VAL A 69 -9.47 10.39 15.61
N PHE A 70 -10.50 9.82 16.23
CA PHE A 70 -10.58 9.70 17.67
C PHE A 70 -10.51 8.24 18.09
N TYR A 71 -9.93 8.03 19.26
CA TYR A 71 -9.90 6.73 19.93
C TYR A 71 -11.08 6.64 20.92
N PRO A 72 -11.75 5.48 21.11
CA PRO A 72 -11.55 4.25 20.35
C PRO A 72 -12.24 4.26 18.99
N GLY A 73 -11.86 3.35 18.13
CA GLY A 73 -12.50 3.20 16.84
C GLY A 73 -11.75 2.26 15.92
N THR A 74 -12.27 2.13 14.73
CA THR A 74 -11.63 1.39 13.64
C THR A 74 -11.53 2.27 12.42
N ILE A 75 -10.54 1.97 11.61
CA ILE A 75 -10.38 2.64 10.32
C ILE A 75 -10.39 1.60 9.19
N GLU A 76 -10.78 2.08 8.03
CA GLU A 76 -10.69 1.33 6.79
C GLU A 76 -9.76 2.07 5.85
N VAL A 77 -8.80 1.36 5.25
CA VAL A 77 -7.94 1.91 4.21
C VAL A 77 -8.30 1.24 2.89
N LYS A 78 -8.72 2.05 1.93
CA LYS A 78 -8.92 1.61 0.55
C LYS A 78 -7.66 1.93 -0.23
N ALA A 79 -7.14 0.95 -0.93
CA ALA A 79 -5.88 1.08 -1.65
C ALA A 79 -6.06 0.64 -3.10
N GLY A 80 -5.35 1.29 -4.01
CA GLY A 80 -5.37 0.92 -5.41
C GLY A 80 -4.14 1.43 -6.14
N VAL A 81 -3.92 0.89 -7.34
CA VAL A 81 -2.89 1.37 -8.24
C VAL A 81 -3.50 2.44 -9.14
N LEU A 82 -2.94 3.63 -9.10
CA LEU A 82 -3.41 4.76 -9.90
C LEU A 82 -2.82 4.71 -11.30
N SER A 83 -1.51 4.48 -11.41
CA SER A 83 -0.82 4.43 -12.70
C SER A 83 0.47 3.64 -12.59
N VAL A 84 0.94 3.17 -13.75
CA VAL A 84 2.22 2.45 -13.87
C VAL A 84 3.06 3.14 -14.93
N GLY A 85 4.26 3.55 -14.57
CA GLY A 85 5.26 4.10 -15.48
C GLY A 85 6.22 3.02 -15.98
N ASP A 86 7.35 3.46 -16.50
CA ASP A 86 8.36 2.51 -17.01
C ASP A 86 9.06 1.75 -15.89
N THR A 87 9.39 2.44 -14.79
CA THR A 87 10.07 1.86 -13.64
C THR A 87 9.33 2.08 -12.33
N SER A 88 8.22 2.78 -12.37
CA SER A 88 7.50 3.22 -11.17
C SER A 88 6.05 2.82 -11.19
N VAL A 89 5.47 2.72 -10.01
CA VAL A 89 4.04 2.53 -9.81
C VAL A 89 3.54 3.57 -8.82
N THR A 90 2.46 4.25 -9.18
CA THR A 90 1.79 5.19 -8.30
C THR A 90 0.60 4.50 -7.68
N THR A 91 0.56 4.50 -6.35
CA THR A 91 -0.53 3.91 -5.57
C THR A 91 -1.30 5.02 -4.86
N GLU A 92 -2.58 4.80 -4.64
CA GLU A 92 -3.44 5.75 -3.94
C GLU A 92 -4.15 5.09 -2.77
N PHE A 93 -4.39 5.87 -1.74
CA PHE A 93 -4.96 5.38 -0.49
C PHE A 93 -5.99 6.37 0.02
N PHE A 94 -7.11 5.83 0.50
CA PHE A 94 -8.17 6.61 1.14
C PHE A 94 -8.44 6.00 2.50
N VAL A 95 -8.32 6.80 3.53
CA VAL A 95 -8.52 6.37 4.91
C VAL A 95 -9.87 6.87 5.40
N TYR A 96 -10.69 5.95 5.89
CA TYR A 96 -12.03 6.23 6.38
C TYR A 96 -12.13 5.88 7.85
N SER A 97 -12.82 6.73 8.59
CA SER A 97 -13.31 6.45 9.93
C SER A 97 -14.84 6.47 9.87
N GLY A 98 -15.43 5.29 9.99
CA GLY A 98 -16.86 5.15 9.66
C GLY A 98 -17.10 5.44 8.18
N ASN A 99 -18.01 6.36 7.89
CA ASN A 99 -18.33 6.77 6.53
C ASN A 99 -17.58 8.03 6.09
N GLU A 100 -16.70 8.57 6.92
CA GLU A 100 -16.01 9.81 6.65
C GLU A 100 -14.58 9.56 6.20
N MET A 101 -14.18 10.18 5.10
CA MET A 101 -12.79 10.17 4.66
C MET A 101 -11.99 11.12 5.54
N VAL A 102 -10.97 10.59 6.19
CA VAL A 102 -10.14 11.33 7.15
C VAL A 102 -8.75 11.65 6.63
N ALA A 103 -8.30 10.91 5.63
CA ALA A 103 -7.02 11.17 4.97
C ALA A 103 -7.00 10.56 3.57
N GLU A 104 -6.18 11.12 2.71
CA GLU A 104 -5.88 10.55 1.40
C GLU A 104 -4.40 10.67 1.11
N ALA A 105 -3.87 9.76 0.31
CA ALA A 105 -2.45 9.74 0.00
C ALA A 105 -2.17 9.18 -1.38
N GLN A 106 -1.03 9.58 -1.93
CA GLN A 106 -0.42 8.97 -3.10
C GLN A 106 1.02 8.61 -2.78
N CYS A 107 1.43 7.45 -3.25
CA CYS A 107 2.81 6.99 -3.12
C CYS A 107 3.39 6.69 -4.49
N ILE A 108 4.63 7.08 -4.71
CA ILE A 108 5.40 6.66 -5.88
C ILE A 108 6.43 5.65 -5.42
N ASN A 109 6.41 4.47 -6.03
CA ASN A 109 7.31 3.38 -5.74
C ASN A 109 8.11 3.08 -7.00
N VAL A 110 9.41 2.84 -6.84
CA VAL A 110 10.30 2.53 -7.96
C VAL A 110 10.81 1.11 -7.79
N PHE A 111 10.73 0.34 -8.87
CA PHE A 111 11.32 -0.99 -8.91
C PHE A 111 12.80 -0.90 -9.26
N PHE A 112 13.60 -1.67 -8.57
CA PHE A 112 15.03 -1.71 -8.77
C PHE A 112 15.53 -3.15 -8.71
N ARG A 113 16.65 -3.41 -9.38
CA ARG A 113 17.30 -4.72 -9.32
C ARG A 113 18.11 -4.80 -8.02
N THR A 114 17.90 -5.87 -7.28
CA THR A 114 18.49 -6.04 -5.95
C THR A 114 20.02 -6.12 -5.99
N THR A 115 20.59 -6.67 -7.08
CA THR A 115 22.03 -6.85 -7.22
C THR A 115 22.75 -5.57 -7.60
N THR A 116 22.19 -4.77 -8.51
CA THR A 116 22.84 -3.55 -9.05
C THR A 116 22.36 -2.27 -8.41
N LYS A 117 21.23 -2.31 -7.69
CA LYS A 117 20.55 -1.15 -7.11
C LYS A 117 20.07 -0.12 -8.14
N LYS A 118 20.06 -0.48 -9.41
CA LYS A 118 19.55 0.38 -10.49
C LYS A 118 18.08 0.11 -10.72
N SER A 119 17.35 1.14 -11.16
CA SER A 119 15.94 0.98 -11.53
C SER A 119 15.79 -0.07 -12.63
N VAL A 120 14.69 -0.78 -12.61
CA VAL A 120 14.40 -1.85 -13.58
C VAL A 120 13.06 -1.56 -14.25
N ASP A 121 13.02 -1.81 -15.56
CA ASP A 121 11.77 -1.62 -16.31
C ASP A 121 10.73 -2.64 -15.89
N ILE A 122 9.51 -2.15 -15.72
CA ILE A 122 8.36 -2.98 -15.41
C ILE A 122 7.92 -3.68 -16.70
N THR A 123 7.87 -5.00 -16.69
CA THR A 123 7.44 -5.78 -17.86
C THR A 123 5.96 -5.55 -18.16
N ASP A 124 5.55 -5.79 -19.39
CA ASP A 124 4.13 -5.65 -19.78
C ASP A 124 3.22 -6.56 -18.94
N LYS A 125 3.68 -7.77 -18.63
CA LYS A 125 2.94 -8.68 -17.75
C LYS A 125 2.75 -8.12 -16.35
N LEU A 126 3.79 -7.55 -15.78
CA LEU A 126 3.71 -6.95 -14.44
C LEU A 126 2.82 -5.70 -14.49
N LYS A 127 2.91 -4.89 -15.54
CA LYS A 127 2.00 -3.76 -15.73
C LYS A 127 0.54 -4.20 -15.71
N ASP A 128 0.21 -5.26 -16.43
CA ASP A 128 -1.16 -5.79 -16.48
C ASP A 128 -1.62 -6.25 -15.09
N ILE A 129 -0.75 -6.93 -14.36
CA ILE A 129 -1.05 -7.39 -13.00
C ILE A 129 -1.24 -6.21 -12.05
N LEU A 130 -0.36 -5.21 -12.14
CA LEU A 130 -0.44 -4.02 -11.27
C LEU A 130 -1.72 -3.22 -11.55
N MET A 131 -2.08 -3.07 -12.81
CA MET A 131 -3.27 -2.29 -13.19
C MET A 131 -4.58 -3.06 -13.06
N LYS A 132 -4.53 -4.36 -12.85
CA LYS A 132 -5.74 -5.16 -12.68
C LYS A 132 -6.49 -4.70 -11.44
N LYS A 133 -7.74 -4.33 -11.62
CA LYS A 133 -8.59 -3.93 -10.49
C LYS A 133 -8.87 -5.13 -9.62
N ASN A 134 -8.27 -5.14 -8.46
CA ASN A 134 -8.68 -6.00 -7.36
C ASN A 134 -9.45 -5.12 -6.38
N ASN A 135 -10.43 -5.71 -5.71
CA ASN A 135 -11.09 -5.06 -4.57
C ASN A 135 -10.10 -5.01 -3.41
N CYS A 136 -9.16 -4.08 -3.49
CA CYS A 136 -8.14 -3.91 -2.48
C CYS A 136 -8.65 -3.02 -1.36
N ASN A 137 -9.69 -3.49 -0.70
CA ASN A 137 -10.11 -2.88 0.56
C ASN A 137 -9.33 -3.56 1.68
N ILE A 138 -8.41 -2.83 2.27
CA ILE A 138 -7.76 -3.28 3.48
C ILE A 138 -8.68 -2.88 4.62
N VAL A 139 -9.72 -3.67 4.79
CA VAL A 139 -10.70 -3.46 5.84
C VAL A 139 -10.22 -4.15 7.08
N THR A 140 -10.33 -3.45 8.17
CA THR A 140 -10.08 -4.00 9.47
C THR A 140 -11.39 -4.17 10.22
N LYS A 141 -11.45 -5.22 11.02
CA LYS A 141 -12.62 -5.50 11.84
C LYS A 141 -12.93 -4.32 12.75
N LYS A 142 -14.22 -4.09 12.93
CA LYS A 142 -14.68 -3.14 13.92
C LYS A 142 -14.21 -3.53 15.31
N ASN A 143 -13.75 -2.54 16.06
CA ASN A 143 -13.37 -2.71 17.44
C ASN A 143 -14.51 -3.15 18.31
N GLY A 144 -14.31 -4.25 19.04
CA GLY A 144 -15.10 -4.61 20.19
C GLY A 144 -16.58 -4.77 19.94
N ASN A 145 -16.92 -4.86 18.75
CA ASN A 145 -18.33 -4.99 18.37
C ASN A 145 -18.55 -6.33 17.71
#